data_82fb0fb44d6e97063d9b754501066707
#
_entry.id   82fb0fb44d6e97063d9b754501066707
#
_cell.length_a   1.000
_cell.length_b   1.000
_cell.length_c   1.000
_cell.angle_alpha   90.00
_cell.angle_beta   90.00
_cell.angle_gamma   90.00
#
_symmetry.space_group_name_H-M   'P 1'
#
loop_
_entity.id
_entity.type
_entity.pdbx_description
1 polymer ?
#
loop_
_entity_poly.entity_id
_entity_poly.type
_entity_poly.pdbx_seq_one_letter_code
_entity_poly.pdbx_strand_id
1 'polypeptide(L)'
;AASALSKYLKYERYNTVDALFTAQQPVTKVVSRISYRTVHEYWRQLISIYPELVGVRIHDLRHTFATERVGLMGIEELRALMGHENIQTTLRYQKVTSARAEEVARQALNSLI
;
A
#
# COMPACT_ATOMS: atom_id res chain seq x y z
N ALA A 1 -0.23 8.79 6.09
CA ALA A 1 -0.11 7.37 6.50
C ALA A 1 0.73 7.20 7.77
N ALA A 2 1.90 7.82 7.84
CA ALA A 2 2.78 7.70 9.01
C ALA A 2 2.13 8.18 10.31
N SER A 3 1.37 9.27 10.27
CA SER A 3 0.65 9.78 11.42
C SER A 3 -0.44 8.83 11.92
N ALA A 4 -1.19 8.24 10.99
CA ALA A 4 -2.23 7.26 11.34
C ALA A 4 -1.62 6.00 11.96
N LEU A 5 -0.51 5.50 11.41
CA LEU A 5 0.20 4.35 11.95
C LEU A 5 0.75 4.64 13.36
N SER A 6 1.33 5.82 13.58
CA SER A 6 1.83 6.23 14.90
C SER A 6 0.73 6.25 15.95
N LYS A 7 -0.43 6.78 15.60
CA LYS A 7 -1.60 6.80 16.51
C LYS A 7 -2.07 5.38 16.82
N TYR A 8 -2.14 4.53 15.82
CA TYR A 8 -2.53 3.14 16.01
C TYR A 8 -1.58 2.41 16.95
N LEU A 9 -0.28 2.53 16.75
CA LEU A 9 0.74 1.87 17.57
C LEU A 9 0.68 2.35 19.03
N LYS A 10 0.38 3.63 19.24
CA LYS A 10 0.37 4.23 20.57
C LYS A 10 -0.91 3.94 21.35
N TYR A 11 -2.07 3.98 20.69
CA TYR A 11 -3.35 3.99 21.38
C TYR A 11 -4.23 2.77 21.16
N GLU A 12 -4.07 2.05 20.07
CA GLU A 12 -5.03 1.02 19.68
C GLU A 12 -4.47 -0.38 19.54
N ARG A 13 -3.17 -0.51 19.29
CA ARG A 13 -2.56 -1.83 19.10
C ARG A 13 -2.47 -2.59 20.41
N TYR A 14 -2.87 -3.86 20.39
CA TYR A 14 -2.63 -4.79 21.50
C TYR A 14 -1.19 -5.30 21.42
N ASN A 15 -0.40 -5.04 22.46
CA ASN A 15 1.03 -5.33 22.47
C ASN A 15 1.39 -6.73 23.00
N THR A 16 0.39 -7.59 23.17
CA THR A 16 0.58 -8.96 23.69
C THR A 16 1.00 -9.97 22.62
N VAL A 17 0.96 -9.58 21.35
CA VAL A 17 1.38 -10.41 20.20
C VAL A 17 2.32 -9.62 19.29
N ASP A 18 3.13 -10.34 18.53
CA ASP A 18 4.15 -9.71 17.67
C ASP A 18 3.58 -9.10 16.39
N ALA A 19 2.37 -9.48 15.98
CA ALA A 19 1.75 -8.96 14.77
C ALA A 19 1.61 -7.44 14.82
N LEU A 20 1.89 -6.78 13.72
CA LEU A 20 1.71 -5.32 13.60
C LEU A 20 0.24 -4.94 13.76
N PHE A 21 -0.64 -5.60 13.01
CA PHE A 21 -2.08 -5.37 13.10
C PHE A 21 -2.74 -6.49 13.88
N THR A 22 -3.50 -6.13 14.90
CA THR A 22 -4.03 -7.04 15.91
C THR A 22 -5.54 -6.88 16.05
N ALA A 23 -6.20 -7.93 16.56
CA ALA A 23 -7.61 -7.93 16.89
C ALA A 23 -7.85 -8.74 18.15
N GLN A 24 -8.89 -8.37 18.91
CA GLN A 24 -9.35 -9.11 20.08
C GLN A 24 -10.69 -9.74 19.81
N GLN A 25 -10.82 -11.02 20.13
CA GLN A 25 -12.11 -11.73 20.01
C GLN A 25 -13.11 -11.17 21.03
N PRO A 26 -14.35 -10.87 20.61
CA PRO A 26 -15.33 -10.24 21.51
C PRO A 26 -15.70 -11.09 22.74
N VAL A 27 -15.82 -12.41 22.57
CA VAL A 27 -16.27 -13.34 23.63
C VAL A 27 -15.09 -13.85 24.44
N THR A 28 -14.09 -14.42 23.80
CA THR A 28 -12.94 -15.05 24.45
C THR A 28 -11.89 -14.08 24.92
N LYS A 29 -11.92 -12.83 24.41
CA LYS A 29 -10.90 -11.79 24.67
C LYS A 29 -9.49 -12.18 24.24
N VAL A 30 -9.34 -13.20 23.41
CA VAL A 30 -8.06 -13.61 22.85
C VAL A 30 -7.60 -12.58 21.84
N VAL A 31 -6.36 -12.11 21.99
CA VAL A 31 -5.69 -11.17 21.06
C VAL A 31 -4.86 -11.98 20.07
N SER A 32 -5.00 -11.65 18.79
CA SER A 32 -4.26 -12.31 17.72
C SER A 32 -4.00 -11.35 16.58
N ARG A 33 -3.22 -11.80 15.57
CA ARG A 33 -3.10 -11.10 14.30
C ARG A 33 -4.49 -10.91 13.71
N ILE A 34 -4.77 -9.71 13.19
CA ILE A 34 -6.05 -9.44 12.52
C ILE A 34 -6.21 -10.39 11.33
N SER A 35 -7.42 -10.95 11.17
CA SER A 35 -7.71 -11.84 10.05
C SER A 35 -8.00 -11.05 8.78
N TYR A 36 -7.73 -11.68 7.64
CA TYR A 36 -8.06 -11.14 6.32
C TYR A 36 -9.56 -10.81 6.22
N ARG A 37 -10.40 -11.69 6.75
CA ARG A 37 -11.86 -11.50 6.79
C ARG A 37 -12.25 -10.23 7.55
N THR A 38 -11.64 -9.98 8.69
CA THR A 38 -11.91 -8.78 9.50
C THR A 38 -11.54 -7.51 8.75
N VAL A 39 -10.39 -7.51 8.08
CA VAL A 39 -9.96 -6.37 7.26
C VAL A 39 -10.96 -6.10 6.13
N HIS A 40 -11.43 -7.15 5.46
CA HIS A 40 -12.44 -7.01 4.41
C HIS A 40 -13.77 -6.48 4.92
N GLU A 41 -14.20 -6.90 6.10
CA GLU A 41 -15.43 -6.39 6.72
C GLU A 41 -15.31 -4.89 7.02
N TYR A 42 -14.18 -4.45 7.57
CA TYR A 42 -13.93 -3.03 7.81
C TYR A 42 -13.88 -2.23 6.53
N TRP A 43 -13.25 -2.76 5.48
CA TRP A 43 -13.22 -2.11 4.18
C TRP A 43 -14.61 -1.96 3.60
N ARG A 44 -15.44 -3.00 3.69
CA ARG A 44 -16.82 -2.99 3.22
C ARG A 44 -17.65 -1.93 3.94
N GLN A 45 -17.49 -1.80 5.25
CA GLN A 45 -18.16 -0.76 6.04
C GLN A 45 -17.69 0.63 5.60
N LEU A 46 -16.40 0.82 5.38
CA LEU A 46 -15.83 2.09 4.97
C LEU A 46 -16.37 2.54 3.61
N ILE A 47 -16.37 1.66 2.61
CA ILE A 47 -16.86 2.02 1.27
C ILE A 47 -18.38 2.26 1.25
N SER A 48 -19.13 1.70 2.20
CA SER A 48 -20.56 1.97 2.31
C SER A 48 -20.87 3.41 2.75
N ILE A 49 -19.93 4.04 3.45
CA ILE A 49 -20.06 5.43 3.92
C ILE A 49 -19.65 6.43 2.83
N TYR A 50 -18.72 6.05 1.97
CA TYR A 50 -18.14 6.91 0.94
C TYR A 50 -18.52 6.42 -0.47
N PRO A 51 -19.57 6.98 -1.07
CA PRO A 51 -20.05 6.54 -2.40
C PRO A 51 -18.98 6.58 -3.49
N GLU A 52 -18.03 7.49 -3.40
CA GLU A 52 -16.92 7.61 -4.35
C GLU A 52 -15.96 6.42 -4.32
N LEU A 53 -16.02 5.59 -3.29
CA LEU A 53 -15.20 4.39 -3.17
C LEU A 53 -15.89 3.13 -3.68
N VAL A 54 -17.09 3.23 -4.23
CA VAL A 54 -17.80 2.07 -4.77
C VAL A 54 -16.96 1.39 -5.85
N GLY A 55 -16.79 0.08 -5.73
CA GLY A 55 -15.99 -0.72 -6.65
C GLY A 55 -14.49 -0.74 -6.37
N VAL A 56 -14.00 0.09 -5.44
CA VAL A 56 -12.58 0.07 -5.05
C VAL A 56 -12.32 -1.11 -4.11
N ARG A 57 -11.32 -1.92 -4.43
CA ARG A 57 -10.91 -3.06 -3.62
C ARG A 57 -9.69 -2.70 -2.77
N ILE A 58 -9.47 -3.44 -1.68
CA ILE A 58 -8.26 -3.26 -0.85
C ILE A 58 -7.00 -3.39 -1.70
N HIS A 59 -6.97 -4.37 -2.62
CA HIS A 59 -5.83 -4.59 -3.50
C HIS A 59 -5.53 -3.41 -4.42
N ASP A 60 -6.52 -2.59 -4.73
CA ASP A 60 -6.35 -1.38 -5.53
C ASP A 60 -5.50 -0.33 -4.81
N LEU A 61 -5.49 -0.34 -3.47
CA LEU A 61 -4.58 0.51 -2.68
C LEU A 61 -3.12 0.15 -2.94
N ARG A 62 -2.84 -1.14 -3.08
CA ARG A 62 -1.52 -1.65 -3.41
C ARG A 62 -1.09 -1.23 -4.82
N HIS A 63 -2.01 -1.31 -5.78
CA HIS A 63 -1.77 -0.82 -7.14
C HIS A 63 -1.49 0.68 -7.16
N THR A 64 -2.25 1.46 -6.41
CA THR A 64 -2.05 2.91 -6.29
C THR A 64 -0.66 3.21 -5.73
N PHE A 65 -0.24 2.51 -4.68
CA PHE A 65 1.10 2.66 -4.11
C PHE A 65 2.18 2.45 -5.17
N ALA A 66 2.09 1.37 -5.93
CA ALA A 66 3.06 1.05 -6.96
C ALA A 66 3.04 2.07 -8.11
N THR A 67 1.84 2.43 -8.58
CA THR A 67 1.67 3.38 -9.68
C THR A 67 2.23 4.76 -9.36
N GLU A 68 2.04 5.23 -8.15
CA GLU A 68 2.55 6.54 -7.73
C GLU A 68 4.06 6.56 -7.55
N ARG A 69 4.68 5.41 -7.30
CA ARG A 69 6.11 5.33 -6.99
C ARG A 69 6.97 4.85 -8.13
N VAL A 70 6.38 4.22 -9.14
CA VAL A 70 7.13 3.85 -10.32
C VAL A 70 7.69 5.12 -10.99
N GLY A 71 8.97 5.12 -11.35
CA GLY A 71 9.65 6.30 -11.87
C GLY A 71 10.20 7.26 -10.81
N LEU A 72 9.78 7.13 -9.55
CA LEU A 72 10.34 7.91 -8.43
C LEU A 72 11.46 7.15 -7.71
N MET A 73 11.54 5.85 -7.91
CA MET A 73 12.55 4.97 -7.34
C MET A 73 12.93 3.90 -8.36
N GLY A 74 14.03 3.18 -8.12
CA GLY A 74 14.45 2.07 -8.96
C GLY A 74 13.46 0.92 -8.93
N ILE A 75 13.36 0.19 -10.05
CA ILE A 75 12.42 -0.94 -10.16
C ILE A 75 12.73 -2.05 -9.15
N GLU A 76 14.00 -2.27 -8.82
CA GLU A 76 14.40 -3.24 -7.81
C GLU A 76 13.98 -2.82 -6.41
N GLU A 77 14.07 -1.55 -6.10
CA GLU A 77 13.60 -0.99 -4.83
C GLU A 77 12.09 -1.14 -4.70
N LEU A 78 11.36 -0.82 -5.77
CA LEU A 78 9.90 -0.98 -5.79
C LEU A 78 9.51 -2.45 -5.63
N ARG A 79 10.22 -3.35 -6.31
CA ARG A 79 10.00 -4.80 -6.16
C ARG A 79 10.15 -5.24 -4.70
N ALA A 80 11.20 -4.80 -4.03
CA ALA A 80 11.46 -5.13 -2.64
C ALA A 80 10.35 -4.59 -1.71
N LEU A 81 9.94 -3.34 -1.90
CA LEU A 81 8.88 -2.73 -1.10
C LEU A 81 7.52 -3.40 -1.32
N MET A 82 7.24 -3.83 -2.54
CA MET A 82 6.00 -4.53 -2.87
C MET A 82 6.00 -5.99 -2.42
N GLY A 83 7.17 -6.54 -2.07
CA GLY A 83 7.30 -7.94 -1.72
C GLY A 83 7.13 -8.88 -2.91
N HIS A 84 7.39 -8.42 -4.14
CA HIS A 84 7.30 -9.26 -5.33
C HIS A 84 8.52 -10.19 -5.40
N GLU A 85 8.28 -11.49 -5.47
CA GLU A 85 9.35 -12.47 -5.70
C GLU A 85 9.88 -12.39 -7.13
N ASN A 86 9.00 -12.12 -8.10
CA ASN A 86 9.31 -12.03 -9.52
C ASN A 86 9.26 -10.59 -9.98
N ILE A 87 10.35 -10.10 -10.59
CA ILE A 87 10.46 -8.75 -11.14
C ILE A 87 9.39 -8.46 -12.20
N GLN A 88 8.94 -9.46 -12.94
CA GLN A 88 7.91 -9.30 -13.96
C GLN A 88 6.61 -8.71 -13.40
N THR A 89 6.27 -9.07 -12.18
CA THR A 89 5.09 -8.51 -11.51
C THR A 89 5.24 -7.01 -11.29
N THR A 90 6.43 -6.55 -10.94
CA THR A 90 6.73 -5.12 -10.74
C THR A 90 6.79 -4.37 -12.06
N LEU A 91 7.32 -5.00 -13.10
CA LEU A 91 7.46 -4.39 -14.43
C LEU A 91 6.13 -4.00 -15.07
N ARG A 92 5.03 -4.58 -14.63
CA ARG A 92 3.68 -4.19 -15.07
C ARG A 92 3.40 -2.71 -14.84
N TYR A 93 4.03 -2.11 -13.85
CA TYR A 93 3.82 -0.71 -13.50
C TYR A 93 4.67 0.25 -14.35
N GLN A 94 5.67 -0.24 -15.07
CA GLN A 94 6.53 0.59 -15.91
C GLN A 94 5.80 1.24 -17.09
N LYS A 95 4.73 0.61 -17.58
CA LYS A 95 3.95 1.13 -18.71
C LYS A 95 3.35 2.50 -18.45
N VAL A 96 3.22 2.87 -17.18
CA VAL A 96 2.63 4.15 -16.75
C VAL A 96 3.65 5.29 -16.84
N THR A 97 4.93 5.00 -17.13
CA THR A 97 6.03 5.94 -16.99
C THR A 97 6.58 6.50 -18.29
N SER A 98 5.97 6.25 -19.44
CA SER A 98 6.48 6.77 -20.73
C SER A 98 6.65 8.29 -20.72
N ALA A 99 5.63 9.01 -20.26
CA ALA A 99 5.69 10.47 -20.17
C ALA A 99 6.78 10.93 -19.17
N ARG A 100 6.95 10.18 -18.07
CA ARG A 100 8.00 10.49 -17.08
C ARG A 100 9.39 10.24 -17.65
N ALA A 101 9.57 9.16 -18.42
CA ALA A 101 10.84 8.85 -19.08
C ALA A 101 11.24 9.95 -20.07
N GLU A 102 10.28 10.43 -20.86
CA GLU A 102 10.50 11.55 -21.79
C GLU A 102 10.90 12.83 -21.04
N GLU A 103 10.24 13.12 -19.94
CA GLU A 103 10.54 14.30 -19.14
C GLU A 103 11.95 14.22 -18.54
N VAL A 104 12.33 13.06 -17.99
CA VAL A 104 13.68 12.84 -17.44
C VAL A 104 14.74 12.96 -18.53
N ALA A 105 14.50 12.40 -19.71
CA ALA A 105 15.41 12.51 -20.85
C ALA A 105 15.57 13.97 -21.28
N ARG A 106 14.50 14.74 -21.35
CA ARG A 106 14.52 16.16 -21.69
C ARG A 106 15.35 16.96 -20.67
N GLN A 107 15.13 16.72 -19.39
CA GLN A 107 15.87 17.38 -18.31
C GLN A 107 17.37 17.05 -18.39
N ALA A 108 17.71 15.79 -18.65
CA ALA A 108 19.10 15.36 -18.80
C ALA A 108 19.77 16.06 -19.99
N LEU A 109 19.09 16.16 -21.13
CA LEU A 109 19.62 16.88 -22.31
C LEU A 109 19.78 18.35 -22.03
N ASN A 110 18.83 18.98 -21.34
CA ASN A 110 18.90 20.40 -21.01
C ASN A 110 20.07 20.70 -20.06
N SER A 111 20.42 19.78 -19.17
CA SER A 111 21.53 19.95 -18.24
C SER A 111 22.91 19.86 -18.91
N LEU A 112 22.97 19.32 -20.12
CA LEU A 112 24.20 19.23 -20.92
C LEU A 112 24.49 20.49 -21.74
N ILE A 113 23.53 21.38 -21.84
CA ILE A 113 23.66 22.66 -22.56
C ILE A 113 23.98 23.75 -21.53
#